data_9cbeeddd68c40d174e734306fa1dc569
#
_entry.id   9cbeeddd68c40d174e734306fa1dc569
#
_cell.length_a   1.000
_cell.length_b   1.000
_cell.length_c   1.000
_cell.angle_alpha   90.00
_cell.angle_beta   90.00
_cell.angle_gamma   90.00
#
_symmetry.space_group_name_H-M   'P 1'
#
loop_
_entity.id
_entity.type
_entity.pdbx_description
1 polymer ?
#
loop_
_entity_poly.entity_id
_entity_poly.type
_entity_poly.pdbx_seq_one_letter_code
_entity_poly.pdbx_strand_id
1 'polypeptide(L)' 'MENPRAIAEILEQAKKIEENNFSNMEHFTSIDMLLSSSDLGKTKDKELTAKFNKLNQHMEDINTLTSDLLNDLASRHN' A
#
# COMPACT_ATOMS: atom_id res chain seq x y z
N MET A 1 26.27 14.64 -8.21
CA MET A 1 25.84 14.07 -9.49
C MET A 1 25.14 12.73 -9.26
N GLU A 2 23.97 12.59 -9.82
CA GLU A 2 23.22 11.37 -9.66
C GLU A 2 23.77 10.28 -10.59
N ASN A 3 23.78 9.05 -10.09
CA ASN A 3 24.19 7.90 -10.89
C ASN A 3 22.95 7.36 -11.64
N PRO A 4 22.89 7.51 -12.97
CA PRO A 4 21.70 7.08 -13.74
C PRO A 4 21.38 5.59 -13.59
N ARG A 5 22.39 4.75 -13.47
CA ARG A 5 22.18 3.31 -13.28
C ARG A 5 21.54 3.02 -11.93
N ALA A 6 22.02 3.65 -10.88
CA ALA A 6 21.46 3.48 -9.55
C ALA A 6 20.01 3.98 -9.51
N ILE A 7 19.73 5.12 -10.11
CA ILE A 7 18.36 5.66 -10.18
C ILE A 7 17.44 4.68 -10.93
N ALA A 8 17.90 4.14 -12.05
CA ALA A 8 17.11 3.16 -12.82
C ALA A 8 16.82 1.90 -12.01
N GLU A 9 17.79 1.39 -11.27
CA GLU A 9 17.61 0.20 -10.44
C GLU A 9 16.65 0.46 -9.28
N ILE A 10 16.77 1.62 -8.62
CA ILE A 10 15.86 2.00 -7.55
C ILE A 10 14.45 2.15 -8.10
N LEU A 11 14.29 2.78 -9.25
CA LEU A 11 13.00 2.94 -9.90
C LEU A 11 12.34 1.57 -10.17
N GLU A 12 13.12 0.62 -10.67
CA GLU A 12 12.62 -0.73 -10.92
C GLU A 12 12.14 -1.41 -9.64
N GLN A 13 12.91 -1.30 -8.55
CA GLN A 13 12.51 -1.88 -7.27
C GLN A 13 11.28 -1.17 -6.70
N ALA A 14 11.21 0.15 -6.85
CA ALA A 14 10.04 0.90 -6.38
C ALA A 14 8.76 0.51 -7.13
N LYS A 15 8.86 0.20 -8.43
CA LYS A 15 7.72 -0.31 -9.20
C LYS A 15 7.23 -1.64 -8.67
N LYS A 16 8.13 -2.51 -8.22
CA LYS A 16 7.75 -3.79 -7.60
C LYS A 16 7.03 -3.57 -6.28
N ILE A 17 7.46 -2.58 -5.50
CA ILE A 17 6.74 -2.21 -4.27
C ILE A 17 5.32 -1.77 -4.62
N GLU A 18 5.16 -0.95 -5.65
CA GLU A 18 3.84 -0.51 -6.10
C GLU A 18 2.94 -1.69 -6.48
N GLU A 19 3.47 -2.63 -7.24
CA GLU A 19 2.73 -3.85 -7.62
C GLU A 19 2.29 -4.63 -6.38
N ASN A 20 3.19 -4.78 -5.41
CA ASN A 20 2.86 -5.46 -4.15
C ASN A 20 1.81 -4.70 -3.35
N ASN A 21 1.86 -3.37 -3.37
CA ASN A 21 0.86 -2.55 -2.71
C ASN A 21 -0.53 -2.76 -3.33
N PHE A 22 -0.63 -2.86 -4.65
CA PHE A 22 -1.89 -3.17 -5.32
C PHE A 22 -2.43 -4.53 -4.91
N SER A 23 -1.58 -5.55 -4.86
CA SER A 23 -1.99 -6.88 -4.40
C SER A 23 -2.47 -6.83 -2.95
N ASN A 24 -1.78 -6.11 -2.10
CA ASN A 24 -2.17 -5.95 -0.71
C ASN A 24 -3.52 -5.23 -0.59
N MET A 25 -3.78 -4.21 -1.42
CA MET A 25 -5.06 -3.51 -1.40
C MET A 25 -6.22 -4.43 -1.74
N GLU A 26 -6.03 -5.39 -2.64
CA GLU A 26 -7.05 -6.39 -2.94
C GLU A 26 -7.35 -7.24 -1.69
N HIS A 27 -6.33 -7.61 -0.94
CA HIS A 27 -6.51 -8.36 0.31
C HIS A 27 -7.23 -7.52 1.36
N PHE A 28 -6.92 -6.24 1.46
CA PHE A 28 -7.63 -5.32 2.37
C PHE A 28 -9.11 -5.22 2.01
N THR A 29 -9.42 -5.12 0.73
CA THR A 29 -10.81 -5.10 0.27
C THR A 29 -11.54 -6.37 0.67
N SER A 30 -10.89 -7.53 0.52
CA SER A 30 -11.46 -8.82 0.91
C SER A 30 -11.75 -8.87 2.41
N ILE A 31 -10.81 -8.39 3.23
CA ILE A 31 -10.99 -8.35 4.68
C ILE A 31 -12.16 -7.42 5.04
N ASP A 32 -12.23 -6.26 4.41
CA ASP A 32 -13.29 -5.29 4.67
C ASP A 32 -14.66 -5.90 4.37
N MET A 33 -14.79 -6.59 3.25
CA MET A 33 -16.03 -7.29 2.89
C MET A 33 -16.40 -8.36 3.91
N LEU A 34 -15.41 -9.14 4.36
CA LEU A 34 -15.63 -10.19 5.36
C LEU A 34 -16.07 -9.61 6.70
N LEU A 35 -15.44 -8.52 7.13
CA LEU A 35 -15.82 -7.85 8.38
C LEU A 35 -17.22 -7.26 8.30
N SER A 36 -17.62 -6.77 7.13
CA SER A 36 -18.93 -6.17 6.93
C SER A 36 -20.06 -7.20 6.84
N SER A 37 -19.76 -8.38 6.27
CA SER A 37 -20.78 -9.38 5.95
C SER A 37 -20.79 -10.59 6.88
N SER A 38 -19.78 -10.72 7.74
CA SER A 38 -19.66 -11.87 8.65
C SER A 38 -20.25 -11.58 10.01
N ASP A 39 -20.36 -12.64 10.83
CA ASP A 39 -20.78 -12.50 12.22
C ASP A 39 -19.84 -11.60 13.03
N LEU A 40 -18.57 -11.55 12.66
CA LEU A 40 -17.59 -10.68 13.32
C LEU A 40 -18.00 -9.21 13.21
N GLY A 41 -18.46 -8.80 12.04
CA GLY A 41 -18.97 -7.44 11.83
C GLY A 41 -20.27 -7.20 12.59
N LYS A 42 -21.17 -8.20 12.60
CA LYS A 42 -22.45 -8.11 13.30
C LYS A 42 -22.30 -8.05 14.81
N THR A 43 -21.34 -8.80 15.35
CA THR A 43 -21.05 -8.78 16.79
C THR A 43 -20.26 -7.55 17.22
N LYS A 44 -19.85 -6.75 16.24
CA LYS A 44 -19.10 -5.52 16.46
C LYS A 44 -17.86 -5.73 17.30
N ASP A 45 -17.00 -6.64 16.84
CA ASP A 45 -15.68 -6.80 17.46
C ASP A 45 -14.89 -5.52 17.25
N LYS A 46 -15.01 -4.61 18.19
CA LYS A 46 -14.42 -3.27 18.10
C LYS A 46 -12.90 -3.32 18.06
N GLU A 47 -12.33 -4.26 18.78
CA GLU A 47 -10.86 -4.39 18.83
C GLU A 47 -10.31 -4.82 17.47
N LEU A 48 -10.92 -5.84 16.87
CA LEU A 48 -10.51 -6.33 15.55
C LEU A 48 -10.70 -5.26 14.48
N THR A 49 -11.87 -4.61 14.49
CA THR A 49 -12.17 -3.55 13.53
C THR A 49 -11.21 -2.38 13.66
N ALA A 50 -10.88 -1.98 14.88
CA ALA A 50 -9.96 -0.89 15.14
C ALA A 50 -8.56 -1.22 14.61
N LYS A 51 -8.10 -2.44 14.84
CA LYS A 51 -6.80 -2.89 14.32
C LYS A 51 -6.77 -2.90 12.80
N PHE A 52 -7.83 -3.39 12.19
CA PHE A 52 -7.93 -3.40 10.72
C PHE A 52 -7.93 -1.97 10.15
N ASN A 53 -8.71 -1.08 10.73
CA ASN A 53 -8.78 0.31 10.26
C ASN A 53 -7.43 1.00 10.36
N LYS A 54 -6.70 0.75 11.44
CA LYS A 54 -5.38 1.32 11.63
C LYS A 54 -4.39 0.78 10.59
N LEU A 55 -4.42 -0.51 10.35
CA LEU A 55 -3.57 -1.14 9.35
C LEU A 55 -3.89 -0.60 7.96
N ASN A 56 -5.18 -0.47 7.64
CA ASN A 56 -5.62 0.07 6.36
C ASN A 56 -5.14 1.51 6.16
N GLN A 57 -5.19 2.33 7.19
CA GLN A 57 -4.68 3.69 7.14
C GLN A 57 -3.18 3.73 6.83
N HIS A 58 -2.41 2.87 7.48
CA HIS A 58 -0.98 2.75 7.21
C HIS A 58 -0.71 2.29 5.77
N MET A 59 -1.55 1.40 5.25
CA MET A 59 -1.40 0.94 3.86
C MET A 59 -1.67 2.08 2.87
N GLU A 60 -2.66 2.92 3.14
CA GLU A 60 -2.92 4.10 2.32
C GLU A 60 -1.73 5.06 2.34
N ASP A 61 -1.13 5.26 3.50
CA ASP A 61 0.08 6.08 3.62
C ASP A 61 1.24 5.50 2.81
N ILE A 62 1.41 4.19 2.87
CA ILE A 62 2.44 3.50 2.07
C ILE A 62 2.21 3.73 0.58
N ASN A 63 0.97 3.63 0.12
CA ASN A 63 0.62 3.86 -1.28
C ASN A 63 0.98 5.28 -1.72
N THR A 64 0.63 6.27 -0.90
CA THR A 64 0.92 7.67 -1.18
C THR A 64 2.44 7.91 -1.26
N LEU A 65 3.18 7.40 -0.28
CA LEU A 65 4.63 7.56 -0.23
C LEU A 65 5.31 6.84 -1.40
N THR A 66 4.82 5.66 -1.77
CA THR A 66 5.35 4.92 -2.90
C THR A 66 5.15 5.70 -4.20
N SER A 67 3.96 6.28 -4.41
CA SER A 67 3.69 7.10 -5.59
C SER A 67 4.59 8.33 -5.64
N ASP A 68 4.79 8.99 -4.50
CA ASP A 68 5.66 10.15 -4.41
C ASP A 68 7.09 9.78 -4.77
N LEU A 69 7.58 8.65 -4.24
CA LEU A 69 8.91 8.16 -4.56
C LEU A 69 9.07 7.86 -6.05
N LEU A 70 8.08 7.18 -6.64
CA LEU A 70 8.11 6.84 -8.06
C LEU A 70 8.13 8.10 -8.93
N ASN A 71 7.33 9.10 -8.59
CA ASN A 71 7.30 10.35 -9.32
C ASN A 71 8.63 11.08 -9.25
N ASP A 72 9.25 11.11 -8.07
CA ASP A 72 10.56 11.72 -7.90
C ASP A 72 11.62 10.98 -8.69
N LEU A 73 11.66 9.65 -8.62
CA LEU A 73 12.62 8.82 -9.35
C LEU A 73 12.44 8.96 -10.86
N ALA A 74 11.21 8.98 -11.35
CA ALA A 74 10.92 9.13 -12.77
C ALA A 74 11.43 10.49 -13.27
N SER A 75 11.25 11.53 -12.48
CA SER A 75 11.75 12.87 -12.78
C SER A 75 13.27 12.90 -12.88
N ARG A 76 13.95 12.19 -12.00
CA ARG A 76 15.42 12.12 -11.99
C ARG A 76 15.97 11.24 -13.12
N HIS A 77 15.21 10.22 -13.50
CA HIS A 77 15.62 9.26 -14.54
C HIS A 77 15.56 9.88 -15.93
N ASN A 78 14.65 10.79 -16.15
CA ASN A 78 14.53 11.50 -17.42
C ASN A 78 15.64 12.59 -17.55
#